data_8c35ed9294960c3ee3f224f753487c17
#
_entry.id   8c35ed9294960c3ee3f224f753487c17
#
_cell.length_a   1.000
_cell.length_b   1.000
_cell.length_c   1.000
_cell.angle_alpha   90.00
_cell.angle_beta   90.00
_cell.angle_gamma   90.00
#
_symmetry.space_group_name_H-M   'P 1'
#
loop_
_entity.id
_entity.type
_entity.pdbx_description
1 polymer ?
#
loop_
_entity_poly.entity_id
_entity_poly.type
_entity_poly.pdbx_seq_one_letter_code
_entity_poly.pdbx_strand_id
1 'polypeptide(L)'
;MSRIAFVLSFLAFLTSCATPSMTPSVAIADLAPTGTIRAAINFGNPILATKDPATGQPRGVSVDLARELGRRVGVPIELVPFDTAGNVVDAFKAGTIDVGFVAIDPARATDISYTEAYVVIEGAYLVTRDSPIRDNAEVDRTGTRVVVGAKSAYDLFLSRELKHATIVRAPSSPAVVDFFLAQRLDVAAGVKQQLEADAKRLPGLRLLGGRFMVINQAMGTPRGRDAGAQYLRDFVATMKSSGFVAEALKRHGIEGAAVAP
;
A
#
# COMPACT_ATOMS: atom_id res chain seq x y z
N MET A 1 -76.62 33.90 2.23
CA MET A 1 -76.28 32.53 1.86
C MET A 1 -74.78 32.49 1.44
N SER A 2 -73.89 32.23 2.36
CA SER A 2 -72.45 32.27 2.13
C SER A 2 -71.85 30.86 2.29
N ARG A 3 -71.28 30.33 1.22
CA ARG A 3 -70.66 29.00 1.22
C ARG A 3 -69.15 29.16 1.49
N ILE A 4 -68.70 28.68 2.65
CA ILE A 4 -67.32 28.62 3.02
C ILE A 4 -66.81 27.30 2.47
N ALA A 5 -65.84 27.37 1.54
CA ALA A 5 -65.06 26.18 1.05
C ALA A 5 -63.86 25.97 1.92
N PHE A 6 -63.79 24.79 2.58
CA PHE A 6 -62.66 24.31 3.32
C PHE A 6 -61.68 23.60 2.37
N VAL A 7 -60.50 24.20 2.18
CA VAL A 7 -59.40 23.54 1.44
C VAL A 7 -58.56 22.77 2.43
N LEU A 8 -58.65 21.43 2.39
CA LEU A 8 -57.76 20.54 3.13
C LEU A 8 -56.44 20.42 2.33
N SER A 9 -55.37 21.03 2.85
CA SER A 9 -54.00 20.80 2.35
C SER A 9 -53.47 19.50 2.93
N PHE A 10 -53.32 18.51 2.08
CA PHE A 10 -52.65 17.23 2.41
C PHE A 10 -51.12 17.40 2.28
N LEU A 11 -50.42 17.52 3.40
CA LEU A 11 -48.97 17.51 3.47
C LEU A 11 -48.47 16.06 3.35
N ALA A 12 -48.01 15.65 2.18
CA ALA A 12 -47.36 14.35 1.98
C ALA A 12 -45.93 14.42 2.53
N PHE A 13 -45.71 13.80 3.66
CA PHE A 13 -44.36 13.53 4.17
C PHE A 13 -43.71 12.41 3.33
N LEU A 14 -42.81 12.80 2.44
CA LEU A 14 -41.89 11.85 1.75
C LEU A 14 -40.82 11.39 2.75
N THR A 15 -41.09 10.31 3.44
CA THR A 15 -40.06 9.58 4.17
C THR A 15 -39.11 8.92 3.18
N SER A 16 -37.97 9.53 2.95
CA SER A 16 -36.86 8.94 2.20
C SER A 16 -36.31 7.79 3.04
N CYS A 17 -36.74 6.56 2.75
CA CYS A 17 -36.11 5.36 3.25
C CYS A 17 -34.75 5.23 2.53
N ALA A 18 -33.67 5.62 3.20
CA ALA A 18 -32.33 5.26 2.80
C ALA A 18 -32.20 3.73 2.93
N THR A 19 -32.32 3.00 1.83
CA THR A 19 -32.01 1.57 1.78
C THR A 19 -30.54 1.38 2.13
N PRO A 20 -30.20 0.57 3.14
CA PRO A 20 -28.81 0.20 3.37
C PRO A 20 -28.28 -0.45 2.09
N SER A 21 -27.19 0.09 1.54
CA SER A 21 -26.51 -0.49 0.38
C SER A 21 -25.96 -1.85 0.80
N MET A 22 -26.69 -2.91 0.53
CA MET A 22 -26.25 -4.28 0.78
C MET A 22 -25.13 -4.61 -0.22
N THR A 23 -23.99 -5.05 0.30
CA THR A 23 -22.90 -5.56 -0.54
C THR A 23 -23.44 -6.66 -1.45
N PRO A 24 -23.27 -6.60 -2.77
CA PRO A 24 -23.75 -7.64 -3.65
C PRO A 24 -23.18 -9.00 -3.27
N SER A 25 -24.00 -10.04 -3.19
CA SER A 25 -23.61 -11.40 -2.78
C SER A 25 -22.43 -11.95 -3.60
N VAL A 26 -22.33 -11.58 -4.87
CA VAL A 26 -21.23 -11.97 -5.77
C VAL A 26 -19.90 -11.34 -5.31
N ALA A 27 -19.88 -10.07 -4.89
CA ALA A 27 -18.68 -9.42 -4.38
C ALA A 27 -18.20 -10.08 -3.06
N ILE A 28 -19.16 -10.49 -2.20
CA ILE A 28 -18.82 -11.24 -0.98
C ILE A 28 -18.18 -12.60 -1.33
N ALA A 29 -18.75 -13.33 -2.29
CA ALA A 29 -18.20 -14.61 -2.72
C ALA A 29 -16.79 -14.47 -3.31
N ASP A 30 -16.51 -13.38 -4.02
CA ASP A 30 -15.17 -13.09 -4.55
C ASP A 30 -14.16 -12.72 -3.43
N LEU A 31 -14.58 -11.90 -2.46
CA LEU A 31 -13.70 -11.39 -1.40
C LEU A 31 -13.53 -12.35 -0.23
N ALA A 32 -14.52 -13.20 0.04
CA ALA A 32 -14.53 -14.13 1.16
C ALA A 32 -15.03 -15.52 0.72
N PRO A 33 -14.36 -16.20 -0.21
CA PRO A 33 -14.83 -17.48 -0.74
C PRO A 33 -14.92 -18.60 0.31
N THR A 34 -14.24 -18.43 1.44
CA THR A 34 -14.26 -19.35 2.59
C THR A 34 -15.10 -18.83 3.76
N GLY A 35 -15.85 -17.74 3.57
CA GLY A 35 -16.58 -17.05 4.63
C GLY A 35 -15.75 -16.08 5.47
N THR A 36 -14.44 -15.98 5.20
CA THR A 36 -13.49 -15.05 5.87
C THR A 36 -12.62 -14.39 4.79
N ILE A 37 -12.35 -13.09 4.94
CA ILE A 37 -11.38 -12.40 4.07
C ILE A 37 -9.98 -12.64 4.62
N ARG A 38 -9.12 -13.32 3.86
CA ARG A 38 -7.70 -13.47 4.17
C ARG A 38 -6.95 -12.28 3.58
N ALA A 39 -6.57 -11.32 4.45
CA ALA A 39 -5.92 -10.07 4.06
C ALA A 39 -4.41 -10.15 4.29
N ALA A 40 -3.63 -10.08 3.22
CA ALA A 40 -2.17 -10.07 3.29
C ALA A 40 -1.67 -8.72 3.80
N ILE A 41 -0.90 -8.76 4.89
CA ILE A 41 -0.26 -7.59 5.51
C ILE A 41 1.24 -7.63 5.24
N ASN A 42 1.73 -6.63 4.50
CA ASN A 42 3.11 -6.56 4.01
C ASN A 42 4.00 -5.79 4.99
N PHE A 43 4.72 -6.47 5.86
CA PHE A 43 5.73 -5.88 6.74
C PHE A 43 7.01 -5.44 6.01
N GLY A 44 7.19 -5.84 4.76
CA GLY A 44 8.23 -5.29 3.88
C GLY A 44 8.04 -3.81 3.54
N ASN A 45 6.91 -3.21 3.93
CA ASN A 45 6.67 -1.77 3.87
C ASN A 45 6.29 -1.24 5.26
N PRO A 46 7.26 -0.97 6.14
CA PRO A 46 6.99 -0.57 7.53
C PRO A 46 6.30 0.79 7.66
N ILE A 47 6.23 1.58 6.57
CA ILE A 47 5.48 2.83 6.55
C ILE A 47 3.96 2.57 6.64
N LEU A 48 3.47 1.46 6.08
CA LEU A 48 2.04 1.17 6.01
C LEU A 48 1.60 0.02 6.91
N ALA A 49 2.55 -0.85 7.33
CA ALA A 49 2.26 -1.95 8.25
C ALA A 49 3.50 -2.33 9.07
N THR A 50 3.33 -2.46 10.38
CA THR A 50 4.35 -2.93 11.31
C THR A 50 3.74 -3.89 12.34
N LYS A 51 4.59 -4.52 13.13
CA LYS A 51 4.16 -5.21 14.35
C LYS A 51 4.10 -4.21 15.51
N ASP A 52 3.03 -4.27 16.27
CA ASP A 52 2.94 -3.53 17.52
C ASP A 52 3.99 -4.08 18.50
N PRO A 53 4.86 -3.24 19.09
CA PRO A 53 5.97 -3.71 19.90
C PRO A 53 5.53 -4.37 21.23
N ALA A 54 4.35 -4.04 21.73
CA ALA A 54 3.85 -4.58 22.99
C ALA A 54 3.09 -5.89 22.80
N THR A 55 2.31 -6.02 21.72
CA THR A 55 1.41 -7.15 21.49
C THR A 55 1.88 -8.10 20.39
N GLY A 56 2.83 -7.69 19.56
CA GLY A 56 3.26 -8.40 18.35
C GLY A 56 2.21 -8.41 17.22
N GLN A 57 1.05 -7.82 17.43
CA GLN A 57 -0.04 -7.81 16.46
C GLN A 57 0.22 -6.84 15.31
N PRO A 58 -0.30 -7.12 14.10
CA PRO A 58 -0.24 -6.20 12.98
C PRO A 58 -0.94 -4.86 13.29
N ARG A 59 -0.28 -3.74 12.96
CA ARG A 59 -0.81 -2.37 13.02
C ARG A 59 -0.38 -1.58 11.80
N GLY A 60 -1.08 -0.50 11.49
CA GLY A 60 -0.76 0.42 10.39
C GLY A 60 -1.94 0.68 9.47
N VAL A 61 -1.73 1.54 8.48
CA VAL A 61 -2.77 1.99 7.54
C VAL A 61 -3.41 0.81 6.79
N SER A 62 -2.59 -0.15 6.33
CA SER A 62 -3.08 -1.35 5.64
C SER A 62 -3.94 -2.23 6.54
N VAL A 63 -3.59 -2.32 7.84
CA VAL A 63 -4.36 -3.09 8.82
C VAL A 63 -5.71 -2.42 9.13
N ASP A 64 -5.71 -1.09 9.25
CA ASP A 64 -6.95 -0.33 9.47
C ASP A 64 -7.91 -0.48 8.29
N LEU A 65 -7.39 -0.40 7.05
CA LEU A 65 -8.18 -0.62 5.83
C LEU A 65 -8.72 -2.06 5.76
N ALA A 66 -7.91 -3.06 6.09
CA ALA A 66 -8.34 -4.45 6.12
C ALA A 66 -9.50 -4.67 7.11
N ARG A 67 -9.37 -4.16 8.33
CA ARG A 67 -10.42 -4.27 9.36
C ARG A 67 -11.70 -3.55 8.96
N GLU A 68 -11.59 -2.34 8.39
CA GLU A 68 -12.74 -1.59 7.91
C GLU A 68 -13.41 -2.29 6.72
N LEU A 69 -12.65 -2.94 5.84
CA LEU A 69 -13.21 -3.76 4.77
C LEU A 69 -14.07 -4.90 5.34
N GLY A 70 -13.54 -5.70 6.28
CA GLY A 70 -14.28 -6.79 6.91
C GLY A 70 -15.57 -6.30 7.58
N ARG A 71 -15.49 -5.16 8.30
CA ARG A 71 -16.65 -4.53 8.93
C ARG A 71 -17.74 -4.13 7.94
N ARG A 72 -17.37 -3.58 6.77
CA ARG A 72 -18.33 -3.14 5.73
C ARG A 72 -18.92 -4.30 4.94
N VAL A 73 -18.09 -5.30 4.64
CA VAL A 73 -18.55 -6.52 3.95
C VAL A 73 -19.41 -7.38 4.88
N GLY A 74 -19.23 -7.25 6.19
CA GLY A 74 -19.99 -8.02 7.19
C GLY A 74 -19.48 -9.45 7.37
N VAL A 75 -18.19 -9.70 7.08
CA VAL A 75 -17.53 -11.01 7.25
C VAL A 75 -16.27 -10.88 8.12
N PRO A 76 -15.85 -11.95 8.79
CA PRO A 76 -14.58 -11.97 9.50
C PRO A 76 -13.39 -11.64 8.61
N ILE A 77 -12.35 -11.05 9.20
CA ILE A 77 -11.09 -10.80 8.54
C ILE A 77 -9.94 -11.51 9.25
N GLU A 78 -9.13 -12.21 8.49
CA GLU A 78 -7.87 -12.81 8.93
C GLU A 78 -6.72 -11.98 8.38
N LEU A 79 -5.85 -11.48 9.27
CA LEU A 79 -4.64 -10.75 8.88
C LEU A 79 -3.50 -11.75 8.70
N VAL A 80 -3.05 -11.94 7.46
CA VAL A 80 -1.97 -12.86 7.10
C VAL A 80 -0.69 -12.06 6.87
N PRO A 81 0.29 -12.09 7.80
CA PRO A 81 1.51 -11.30 7.68
C PRO A 81 2.52 -11.90 6.69
N PHE A 82 3.20 -11.01 5.96
CA PHE A 82 4.30 -11.35 5.05
C PHE A 82 5.47 -10.38 5.23
N ASP A 83 6.69 -10.88 5.16
CA ASP A 83 7.90 -10.07 5.35
C ASP A 83 8.31 -9.28 4.10
N THR A 84 7.78 -9.64 2.92
CA THR A 84 8.10 -8.98 1.65
C THR A 84 6.87 -8.83 0.75
N ALA A 85 6.88 -7.78 -0.10
CA ALA A 85 5.87 -7.62 -1.15
C ALA A 85 5.87 -8.78 -2.16
N GLY A 86 7.04 -9.40 -2.40
CA GLY A 86 7.14 -10.58 -3.26
C GLY A 86 6.34 -11.75 -2.73
N ASN A 87 6.42 -12.02 -1.43
CA ASN A 87 5.66 -13.11 -0.80
C ASN A 87 4.14 -12.85 -0.85
N VAL A 88 3.71 -11.60 -0.76
CA VAL A 88 2.29 -11.25 -0.97
C VAL A 88 1.85 -11.59 -2.40
N VAL A 89 2.67 -11.26 -3.41
CA VAL A 89 2.37 -11.60 -4.81
C VAL A 89 2.35 -13.11 -5.02
N ASP A 90 3.29 -13.84 -4.44
CA ASP A 90 3.33 -15.29 -4.51
C ASP A 90 2.08 -15.92 -3.82
N ALA A 91 1.59 -15.33 -2.73
CA ALA A 91 0.35 -15.76 -2.06
C ALA A 91 -0.93 -15.48 -2.89
N PHE A 92 -0.97 -14.38 -3.64
CA PHE A 92 -2.04 -14.14 -4.61
C PHE A 92 -2.08 -15.24 -5.69
N LYS A 93 -0.92 -15.59 -6.26
CA LYS A 93 -0.80 -16.66 -7.26
C LYS A 93 -1.24 -18.01 -6.73
N ALA A 94 -0.89 -18.29 -5.48
CA ALA A 94 -1.24 -19.53 -4.81
C ALA A 94 -2.72 -19.58 -4.34
N GLY A 95 -3.47 -18.46 -4.42
CA GLY A 95 -4.85 -18.39 -3.93
C GLY A 95 -4.99 -18.52 -2.41
N THR A 96 -3.91 -18.26 -1.65
CA THR A 96 -3.90 -18.39 -0.20
C THR A 96 -4.37 -17.13 0.52
N ILE A 97 -4.53 -16.02 -0.20
CA ILE A 97 -5.08 -14.75 0.26
C ILE A 97 -6.17 -14.25 -0.69
N ASP A 98 -7.04 -13.39 -0.19
CA ASP A 98 -8.17 -12.83 -0.94
C ASP A 98 -7.98 -11.36 -1.26
N VAL A 99 -7.34 -10.61 -0.35
CA VAL A 99 -7.04 -9.19 -0.49
C VAL A 99 -5.60 -8.95 -0.03
N GLY A 100 -4.92 -7.99 -0.66
CA GLY A 100 -3.57 -7.61 -0.22
C GLY A 100 -3.25 -6.15 -0.51
N PHE A 101 -2.16 -5.67 0.08
CA PHE A 101 -1.71 -4.28 0.04
C PHE A 101 -0.30 -4.23 -0.54
N VAL A 102 -0.18 -3.90 -1.82
CA VAL A 102 1.10 -3.81 -2.53
C VAL A 102 1.08 -2.68 -3.54
N ALA A 103 2.26 -2.19 -3.89
CA ALA A 103 2.39 -1.17 -4.92
C ALA A 103 1.93 -1.69 -6.28
N ILE A 104 1.28 -0.82 -7.04
CA ILE A 104 0.94 -1.06 -8.45
C ILE A 104 2.24 -1.21 -9.24
N ASP A 105 2.36 -2.31 -9.96
CA ASP A 105 3.48 -2.58 -10.86
C ASP A 105 3.00 -3.44 -12.04
N PRO A 106 3.43 -3.15 -13.29
CA PRO A 106 3.02 -3.92 -14.47
C PRO A 106 3.29 -5.42 -14.37
N ALA A 107 4.43 -5.81 -13.76
CA ALA A 107 4.78 -7.22 -13.60
C ALA A 107 3.85 -7.98 -12.63
N ARG A 108 3.17 -7.27 -11.72
CA ARG A 108 2.22 -7.84 -10.76
C ARG A 108 0.78 -7.84 -11.29
N ALA A 109 0.47 -6.94 -12.24
CA ALA A 109 -0.87 -6.77 -12.80
C ALA A 109 -1.35 -7.99 -13.61
N THR A 110 -0.47 -8.94 -13.93
CA THR A 110 -0.83 -10.23 -14.52
C THR A 110 -1.66 -11.11 -13.58
N ASP A 111 -1.44 -10.98 -12.28
CA ASP A 111 -2.02 -11.84 -11.24
C ASP A 111 -2.98 -11.10 -10.30
N ILE A 112 -2.92 -9.77 -10.28
CA ILE A 112 -3.63 -8.93 -9.31
C ILE A 112 -4.54 -7.93 -10.06
N SER A 113 -5.81 -7.90 -9.69
CA SER A 113 -6.74 -6.81 -10.03
C SER A 113 -6.62 -5.72 -8.97
N TYR A 114 -6.08 -4.55 -9.36
CA TYR A 114 -5.82 -3.43 -8.46
C TYR A 114 -7.00 -2.48 -8.31
N THR A 115 -7.04 -1.79 -7.18
CA THR A 115 -7.75 -0.52 -7.01
C THR A 115 -6.90 0.65 -7.53
N GLU A 116 -7.46 1.86 -7.52
CA GLU A 116 -6.64 3.07 -7.51
C GLU A 116 -5.75 3.08 -6.25
N ALA A 117 -4.68 3.85 -6.30
CA ALA A 117 -3.81 4.00 -5.15
C ALA A 117 -4.57 4.66 -3.98
N TYR A 118 -4.32 4.18 -2.76
CA TYR A 118 -4.83 4.82 -1.54
C TYR A 118 -3.79 5.74 -0.89
N VAL A 119 -2.49 5.42 -1.06
CA VAL A 119 -1.36 6.20 -0.55
C VAL A 119 -0.26 6.26 -1.59
N VAL A 120 0.42 7.40 -1.65
CA VAL A 120 1.61 7.63 -2.47
C VAL A 120 2.80 7.83 -1.53
N ILE A 121 3.89 7.09 -1.81
CA ILE A 121 5.20 7.26 -1.17
C ILE A 121 6.28 7.38 -2.24
N GLU A 122 7.50 7.75 -1.84
CA GLU A 122 8.60 8.01 -2.76
C GLU A 122 9.72 6.98 -2.62
N GLY A 123 10.32 6.60 -3.74
CA GLY A 123 11.59 5.89 -3.79
C GLY A 123 12.75 6.88 -3.83
N ALA A 124 13.73 6.70 -2.95
CA ALA A 124 14.92 7.54 -2.86
C ALA A 124 16.19 6.70 -2.80
N TYR A 125 17.33 7.35 -3.05
CA TYR A 125 18.65 6.76 -2.88
C TYR A 125 19.33 7.28 -1.61
N LEU A 126 20.11 6.41 -0.98
CA LEU A 126 20.94 6.71 0.16
C LEU A 126 22.37 6.23 -0.14
N VAL A 127 23.33 7.04 0.26
CA VAL A 127 24.76 6.80 0.08
C VAL A 127 25.52 7.11 1.38
N THR A 128 26.80 6.72 1.47
CA THR A 128 27.67 7.20 2.55
C THR A 128 27.92 8.70 2.40
N ARG A 129 28.21 9.39 3.49
CA ARG A 129 28.40 10.84 3.50
C ARG A 129 29.54 11.30 2.58
N ASP A 130 30.60 10.52 2.48
CA ASP A 130 31.79 10.73 1.68
C ASP A 130 31.66 10.23 0.23
N SER A 131 30.55 9.56 -0.13
CA SER A 131 30.30 9.10 -1.47
C SER A 131 30.48 10.22 -2.51
N PRO A 132 31.15 9.97 -3.64
CA PRO A 132 31.26 10.94 -4.74
C PRO A 132 29.95 11.19 -5.47
N ILE A 133 28.96 10.27 -5.38
CA ILE A 133 27.65 10.39 -6.01
C ILE A 133 26.84 11.46 -5.28
N ARG A 134 26.43 12.53 -6.01
CA ARG A 134 25.76 13.70 -5.44
C ARG A 134 24.29 13.82 -5.79
N ASP A 135 23.90 13.28 -6.93
CA ASP A 135 22.51 13.31 -7.41
C ASP A 135 22.07 11.97 -8.04
N ASN A 136 20.76 11.87 -8.32
CA ASN A 136 20.15 10.65 -8.83
C ASN A 136 20.65 10.27 -10.24
N ALA A 137 21.03 11.25 -11.06
CA ALA A 137 21.51 11.00 -12.43
C ALA A 137 22.88 10.32 -12.45
N GLU A 138 23.62 10.42 -11.35
CA GLU A 138 24.95 9.82 -11.23
C GLU A 138 24.91 8.34 -10.80
N VAL A 139 23.75 7.82 -10.41
CA VAL A 139 23.62 6.46 -9.91
C VAL A 139 23.78 5.39 -10.99
N ASP A 140 23.24 5.64 -12.21
CA ASP A 140 23.28 4.66 -13.29
C ASP A 140 24.60 4.73 -14.08
N ARG A 141 25.69 4.30 -13.46
CA ARG A 141 27.03 4.25 -14.06
C ARG A 141 27.62 2.85 -13.95
N THR A 142 28.41 2.47 -14.96
CA THR A 142 29.18 1.22 -14.91
C THR A 142 30.06 1.17 -13.66
N GLY A 143 30.00 0.06 -12.95
CA GLY A 143 30.69 -0.15 -11.68
C GLY A 143 29.92 0.26 -10.43
N THR A 144 28.84 1.04 -10.55
CA THR A 144 27.96 1.34 -9.40
C THR A 144 27.12 0.11 -9.04
N ARG A 145 27.12 -0.23 -7.75
CA ARG A 145 26.32 -1.33 -7.19
C ARG A 145 25.19 -0.76 -6.35
N VAL A 146 23.95 -0.95 -6.82
CA VAL A 146 22.74 -0.42 -6.17
C VAL A 146 22.03 -1.55 -5.44
N VAL A 147 21.91 -1.47 -4.12
CA VAL A 147 21.15 -2.46 -3.36
C VAL A 147 19.67 -2.08 -3.27
N VAL A 148 18.82 -3.08 -3.48
CA VAL A 148 17.36 -3.01 -3.38
C VAL A 148 16.82 -4.13 -2.50
N GLY A 149 15.64 -3.98 -1.93
CA GLY A 149 14.94 -5.12 -1.30
C GLY A 149 14.35 -6.02 -2.39
N ALA A 150 14.66 -7.30 -2.33
CA ALA A 150 14.24 -8.28 -3.34
C ALA A 150 12.72 -8.26 -3.59
N LYS A 151 12.32 -8.22 -4.85
CA LYS A 151 10.93 -8.17 -5.32
C LYS A 151 10.11 -6.99 -4.78
N SER A 152 10.75 -5.93 -4.25
CA SER A 152 10.08 -4.66 -3.89
C SER A 152 9.62 -3.91 -5.13
N ALA A 153 8.76 -2.89 -4.97
CA ALA A 153 8.35 -2.03 -6.09
C ALA A 153 9.55 -1.33 -6.76
N TYR A 154 10.48 -0.86 -5.94
CA TYR A 154 11.67 -0.19 -6.44
C TYR A 154 12.73 -1.16 -7.01
N ASP A 155 12.79 -2.44 -6.60
CA ASP A 155 13.56 -3.47 -7.30
C ASP A 155 13.01 -3.67 -8.71
N LEU A 156 11.69 -3.87 -8.85
CA LEU A 156 11.06 -4.07 -10.14
C LEU A 156 11.24 -2.84 -11.06
N PHE A 157 11.09 -1.64 -10.51
CA PHE A 157 11.27 -0.39 -11.24
C PHE A 157 12.73 -0.24 -11.71
N LEU A 158 13.69 -0.29 -10.80
CA LEU A 158 15.11 -0.08 -11.10
C LEU A 158 15.68 -1.17 -12.00
N SER A 159 15.16 -2.40 -11.93
CA SER A 159 15.52 -3.48 -12.87
C SER A 159 15.12 -3.19 -14.32
N ARG A 160 14.14 -2.32 -14.54
CA ARG A 160 13.75 -1.86 -15.87
C ARG A 160 14.49 -0.58 -16.30
N GLU A 161 14.78 0.29 -15.34
CA GLU A 161 15.31 1.64 -15.64
C GLU A 161 16.83 1.71 -15.69
N LEU A 162 17.54 1.08 -14.76
CA LEU A 162 19.00 1.11 -14.72
C LEU A 162 19.59 0.29 -15.87
N LYS A 163 20.56 0.88 -16.60
CA LYS A 163 21.18 0.28 -17.78
C LYS A 163 22.65 -0.08 -17.55
N HIS A 164 23.33 0.61 -16.65
CA HIS A 164 24.77 0.54 -16.44
C HIS A 164 25.14 0.06 -15.03
N ALA A 165 24.36 0.46 -14.03
CA ALA A 165 24.59 0.05 -12.65
C ALA A 165 24.18 -1.41 -12.42
N THR A 166 24.83 -2.07 -11.49
CA THR A 166 24.53 -3.44 -11.08
C THR A 166 23.58 -3.46 -9.89
N ILE A 167 22.44 -4.14 -10.03
CA ILE A 167 21.49 -4.32 -8.94
C ILE A 167 21.91 -5.49 -8.05
N VAL A 168 22.03 -5.22 -6.76
CA VAL A 168 22.24 -6.21 -5.70
C VAL A 168 20.98 -6.30 -4.83
N ARG A 169 20.57 -7.51 -4.44
CA ARG A 169 19.30 -7.71 -3.74
C ARG A 169 19.53 -8.11 -2.29
N ALA A 170 19.08 -7.25 -1.38
CA ALA A 170 18.92 -7.61 0.02
C ALA A 170 17.68 -8.50 0.22
N PRO A 171 17.62 -9.35 1.26
CA PRO A 171 16.50 -10.29 1.47
C PRO A 171 15.14 -9.61 1.62
N SER A 172 15.09 -8.39 2.16
CA SER A 172 13.85 -7.61 2.37
C SER A 172 14.15 -6.12 2.32
N SER A 173 13.11 -5.29 2.19
CA SER A 173 13.27 -3.82 2.21
C SER A 173 13.82 -3.29 3.55
N PRO A 174 13.38 -3.76 4.72
CA PRO A 174 13.98 -3.35 5.99
C PRO A 174 15.48 -3.70 6.14
N ALA A 175 15.96 -4.72 5.44
CA ALA A 175 17.37 -5.15 5.51
C ALA A 175 18.30 -4.36 4.58
N VAL A 176 17.79 -3.49 3.71
CA VAL A 176 18.57 -2.85 2.63
C VAL A 176 19.76 -2.07 3.17
N VAL A 177 19.58 -1.22 4.18
CA VAL A 177 20.66 -0.32 4.63
C VAL A 177 21.72 -1.07 5.42
N ASP A 178 21.35 -2.03 6.27
CA ASP A 178 22.32 -2.86 6.98
C ASP A 178 23.12 -3.74 6.00
N PHE A 179 22.46 -4.28 4.96
CA PHE A 179 23.11 -5.03 3.89
C PHE A 179 24.04 -4.14 3.03
N PHE A 180 23.61 -2.90 2.72
CA PHE A 180 24.42 -1.90 2.04
C PHE A 180 25.76 -1.66 2.73
N LEU A 181 25.72 -1.46 4.04
CA LEU A 181 26.91 -1.22 4.85
C LEU A 181 27.77 -2.48 4.98
N ALA A 182 27.17 -3.63 5.27
CA ALA A 182 27.88 -4.90 5.44
C ALA A 182 28.63 -5.32 4.18
N GLN A 183 28.04 -5.09 3.00
CA GLN A 183 28.63 -5.45 1.70
C GLN A 183 29.45 -4.31 1.07
N ARG A 184 29.55 -3.17 1.75
CA ARG A 184 30.24 -1.96 1.24
C ARG A 184 29.81 -1.62 -0.19
N LEU A 185 28.51 -1.54 -0.41
CA LEU A 185 27.92 -1.19 -1.69
C LEU A 185 27.94 0.33 -1.91
N ASP A 186 27.59 0.78 -3.11
CA ASP A 186 27.78 2.18 -3.50
C ASP A 186 26.55 3.02 -3.25
N VAL A 187 25.33 2.43 -3.45
CA VAL A 187 24.03 3.09 -3.30
C VAL A 187 23.02 2.13 -2.68
N ALA A 188 22.24 2.60 -1.72
CA ALA A 188 21.04 1.92 -1.25
C ALA A 188 19.79 2.61 -1.83
N ALA A 189 18.86 1.82 -2.39
CA ALA A 189 17.58 2.30 -2.87
C ALA A 189 16.46 1.78 -1.98
N GLY A 190 15.48 2.62 -1.65
CA GLY A 190 14.38 2.22 -0.77
C GLY A 190 13.27 3.25 -0.71
N VAL A 191 12.28 2.97 0.14
CA VAL A 191 11.25 3.96 0.48
C VAL A 191 11.91 5.10 1.28
N LYS A 192 11.69 6.34 0.86
CA LYS A 192 12.36 7.53 1.39
C LYS A 192 12.29 7.61 2.92
N GLN A 193 11.11 7.45 3.49
CA GLN A 193 10.91 7.53 4.95
C GLN A 193 11.68 6.44 5.70
N GLN A 194 11.79 5.23 5.12
CA GLN A 194 12.59 4.16 5.69
C GLN A 194 14.08 4.53 5.67
N LEU A 195 14.56 5.04 4.55
CA LEU A 195 15.96 5.48 4.41
C LEU A 195 16.29 6.67 5.33
N GLU A 196 15.35 7.59 5.53
CA GLU A 196 15.48 8.69 6.49
C GLU A 196 15.59 8.19 7.93
N ALA A 197 14.77 7.19 8.31
CA ALA A 197 14.85 6.57 9.62
C ALA A 197 16.18 5.83 9.82
N ASP A 198 16.65 5.11 8.81
CA ASP A 198 17.95 4.44 8.84
C ASP A 198 19.13 5.41 8.90
N ALA A 199 19.07 6.53 8.17
CA ALA A 199 20.11 7.56 8.23
C ALA A 199 20.17 8.28 9.60
N LYS A 200 19.05 8.35 10.32
CA LYS A 200 19.03 8.83 11.73
C LYS A 200 19.63 7.81 12.69
N ARG A 201 19.37 6.52 12.46
CA ARG A 201 19.87 5.40 13.28
C ARG A 201 21.36 5.17 13.08
N LEU A 202 21.85 5.33 11.84
CA LEU A 202 23.20 4.97 11.40
C LEU A 202 23.94 6.23 10.92
N PRO A 203 24.88 6.77 11.72
CA PRO A 203 25.63 7.97 11.33
C PRO A 203 26.51 7.72 10.11
N GLY A 204 26.84 8.79 9.38
CA GLY A 204 27.70 8.69 8.19
C GLY A 204 26.94 8.38 6.89
N LEU A 205 25.63 8.42 6.91
CA LEU A 205 24.77 8.25 5.73
C LEU A 205 24.10 9.58 5.33
N ARG A 206 23.70 9.69 4.07
CA ARG A 206 22.87 10.78 3.55
C ARG A 206 21.99 10.28 2.41
N LEU A 207 20.79 10.86 2.29
CA LEU A 207 19.96 10.67 1.11
C LEU A 207 20.47 11.57 -0.03
N LEU A 208 20.27 11.10 -1.28
CA LEU A 208 20.34 11.97 -2.44
C LEU A 208 19.07 12.81 -2.52
N GLY A 209 19.18 13.99 -3.14
CA GLY A 209 18.04 14.90 -3.29
C GLY A 209 16.94 14.34 -4.19
N GLY A 210 15.67 14.70 -3.91
CA GLY A 210 14.53 14.31 -4.73
C GLY A 210 14.10 12.85 -4.56
N ARG A 211 13.58 12.29 -5.65
CA ARG A 211 13.11 10.89 -5.74
C ARG A 211 13.48 10.31 -7.09
N PHE A 212 13.63 8.99 -7.18
CA PHE A 212 13.78 8.31 -8.48
C PHE A 212 12.46 7.72 -8.99
N MET A 213 11.48 7.47 -8.10
CA MET A 213 10.15 7.00 -8.48
C MET A 213 9.07 7.44 -7.48
N VAL A 214 7.83 7.42 -7.96
CA VAL A 214 6.62 7.46 -7.14
C VAL A 214 6.12 6.03 -6.96
N ILE A 215 5.75 5.65 -5.75
CA ILE A 215 5.25 4.34 -5.40
C ILE A 215 3.77 4.45 -5.04
N ASN A 216 2.90 4.00 -5.92
CA ASN A 216 1.45 4.00 -5.77
C ASN A 216 1.02 2.74 -5.00
N GLN A 217 0.66 2.89 -3.73
CA GLN A 217 0.21 1.79 -2.88
C GLN A 217 -1.28 1.57 -3.06
N ALA A 218 -1.67 0.35 -3.42
CA ALA A 218 -3.05 -0.02 -3.72
C ALA A 218 -3.49 -1.27 -2.95
N MET A 219 -4.79 -1.47 -2.89
CA MET A 219 -5.37 -2.77 -2.57
C MET A 219 -5.49 -3.61 -3.84
N GLY A 220 -5.52 -4.90 -3.69
CA GLY A 220 -5.75 -5.82 -4.80
C GLY A 220 -6.41 -7.12 -4.36
N THR A 221 -6.98 -7.82 -5.33
CA THR A 221 -7.56 -9.16 -5.18
C THR A 221 -7.03 -10.04 -6.33
N PRO A 222 -7.04 -11.38 -6.22
CA PRO A 222 -6.66 -12.25 -7.34
C PRO A 222 -7.41 -11.90 -8.61
N ARG A 223 -6.71 -11.95 -9.74
CA ARG A 223 -7.33 -11.70 -11.04
C ARG A 223 -8.48 -12.69 -11.32
N GLY A 224 -9.54 -12.21 -11.98
CA GLY A 224 -10.76 -13.00 -12.27
C GLY A 224 -11.84 -12.92 -11.19
N ARG A 225 -11.60 -12.17 -10.11
CA ARG A 225 -12.59 -11.85 -9.08
C ARG A 225 -13.18 -10.46 -9.32
N ASP A 226 -13.91 -10.30 -10.42
CA ASP A 226 -14.26 -8.98 -10.96
C ASP A 226 -15.24 -8.20 -10.09
N ALA A 227 -16.22 -8.84 -9.48
CA ALA A 227 -17.15 -8.18 -8.57
C ALA A 227 -16.45 -7.75 -7.27
N GLY A 228 -15.56 -8.58 -6.74
CA GLY A 228 -14.70 -8.24 -5.60
C GLY A 228 -13.75 -7.10 -5.92
N ALA A 229 -13.13 -7.11 -7.10
CA ALA A 229 -12.25 -6.04 -7.55
C ALA A 229 -13.00 -4.71 -7.70
N GLN A 230 -14.24 -4.73 -8.24
CA GLN A 230 -15.06 -3.51 -8.33
C GLN A 230 -15.42 -3.01 -6.93
N TYR A 231 -15.85 -3.87 -6.04
CA TYR A 231 -16.14 -3.50 -4.66
C TYR A 231 -14.93 -2.85 -3.95
N LEU A 232 -13.72 -3.41 -4.14
CA LEU A 232 -12.49 -2.84 -3.58
C LEU A 232 -12.18 -1.45 -4.16
N ARG A 233 -12.42 -1.22 -5.45
CA ARG A 233 -12.25 0.12 -6.06
C ARG A 233 -13.18 1.15 -5.40
N ASP A 234 -14.45 0.82 -5.26
CA ASP A 234 -15.45 1.70 -4.62
C ASP A 234 -15.15 1.91 -3.13
N PHE A 235 -14.69 0.87 -2.46
CA PHE A 235 -14.24 0.93 -1.08
C PHE A 235 -13.06 1.90 -0.92
N VAL A 236 -12.00 1.77 -1.72
CA VAL A 236 -10.81 2.64 -1.65
C VAL A 236 -11.19 4.09 -1.97
N ALA A 237 -12.01 4.32 -3.00
CA ALA A 237 -12.51 5.66 -3.32
C ALA A 237 -13.25 6.28 -2.13
N THR A 238 -14.10 5.50 -1.45
CA THR A 238 -14.82 5.92 -0.24
C THR A 238 -13.86 6.19 0.93
N MET A 239 -12.84 5.34 1.13
CA MET A 239 -11.86 5.52 2.21
C MET A 239 -11.01 6.77 2.01
N LYS A 240 -10.71 7.12 0.76
CA LYS A 240 -10.01 8.38 0.41
C LYS A 240 -10.91 9.59 0.67
N SER A 241 -12.10 9.59 0.08
CA SER A 241 -13.03 10.76 0.11
C SER A 241 -13.58 11.04 1.51
N SER A 242 -13.77 10.03 2.36
CA SER A 242 -14.22 10.19 3.74
C SER A 242 -13.13 10.67 4.70
N GLY A 243 -11.88 10.79 4.25
CA GLY A 243 -10.75 11.13 5.11
C GLY A 243 -10.19 9.97 5.93
N PHE A 244 -10.74 8.75 5.82
CA PHE A 244 -10.28 7.59 6.59
C PHE A 244 -8.78 7.32 6.41
N VAL A 245 -8.27 7.38 5.17
CA VAL A 245 -6.85 7.16 4.88
C VAL A 245 -5.98 8.24 5.51
N ALA A 246 -6.40 9.53 5.42
CA ALA A 246 -5.68 10.65 6.01
C ALA A 246 -5.59 10.51 7.55
N GLU A 247 -6.69 10.17 8.19
CA GLU A 247 -6.74 9.94 9.64
C GLU A 247 -5.94 8.69 10.06
N ALA A 248 -5.89 7.66 9.24
CA ALA A 248 -5.06 6.49 9.49
C ALA A 248 -3.56 6.84 9.42
N LEU A 249 -3.12 7.59 8.40
CA LEU A 249 -1.75 8.09 8.31
C LEU A 249 -1.37 8.89 9.55
N LYS A 250 -2.23 9.83 9.98
CA LYS A 250 -2.02 10.65 11.18
C LYS A 250 -1.95 9.79 12.45
N ARG A 251 -2.89 8.87 12.64
CA ARG A 251 -2.97 7.97 13.82
C ARG A 251 -1.70 7.14 13.98
N HIS A 252 -1.12 6.71 12.87
CA HIS A 252 0.11 5.92 12.88
C HIS A 252 1.39 6.78 12.81
N GLY A 253 1.28 8.11 12.85
CA GLY A 253 2.43 9.02 12.83
C GLY A 253 3.24 8.98 11.55
N ILE A 254 2.59 8.71 10.40
CA ILE A 254 3.27 8.58 9.11
C ILE A 254 3.39 9.96 8.47
N GLU A 255 4.63 10.44 8.38
CA GLU A 255 5.00 11.68 7.71
C GLU A 255 5.57 11.39 6.30
N GLY A 256 5.45 12.37 5.39
CA GLY A 256 6.01 12.28 4.04
C GLY A 256 5.28 11.30 3.08
N ALA A 257 4.25 10.58 3.55
CA ALA A 257 3.30 9.87 2.70
C ALA A 257 2.06 10.73 2.48
N ALA A 258 1.46 10.63 1.31
CA ALA A 258 0.25 11.37 0.97
C ALA A 258 -0.90 10.43 0.60
N VAL A 259 -2.14 10.84 0.91
CA VAL A 259 -3.32 10.22 0.30
C VAL A 259 -3.19 10.39 -1.21
N ALA A 260 -3.38 9.32 -1.96
CA ALA A 260 -3.32 9.40 -3.42
C ALA A 260 -4.47 10.27 -3.97
N PRO A 261 -4.26 11.00 -5.06
CA PRO A 261 -5.28 11.85 -5.67
C PRO A 261 -6.51 11.08 -6.15
#